data_6449f01c571e7b6b2363e2fda549acb1
#
_entry.id   6449f01c571e7b6b2363e2fda549acb1
#
_cell.length_a   1.000
_cell.length_b   1.000
_cell.length_c   1.000
_cell.angle_alpha   90.00
_cell.angle_beta   90.00
_cell.angle_gamma   90.00
#
_symmetry.space_group_name_H-M   'P 1'
#
loop_
_entity.id
_entity.type
_entity.pdbx_description
1 polymer ?
#
loop_
_entity_poly.entity_id
_entity_poly.type
_entity_poly.pdbx_seq_one_letter_code
_entity_poly.pdbx_strand_id
1 'polypeptide(L)'
;TYTGREMATGVSFYPRWKAGLYCDAHNNRYRQHPLDYIESMTEAVHIALSDLKEEEIASICGLCFDTTGSTPALTDRAGMPLALCPEFAEEPDAMFILWKDHTAVREAEQINALINKRNLDYLLYEGGTYSSEWVWSKVLHIINTNVAIKDAAYAWVEHCDWMTGLVTGNTIPEQIFRSRCAAGHKAMWHASWGLPSGEVLEELNPALKEMLPHLFTETHTSDTKAGAVSYTHLTLPTNR
;
A
#
# COMPACT_ATOMS: atom_id res chain seq x y z
N THR A 1 -20.51 17.99 2.94
CA THR A 1 -19.85 17.38 4.12
C THR A 1 -20.50 17.79 5.43
N TYR A 2 -20.87 19.04 5.67
CA TYR A 2 -21.47 19.46 6.96
C TYR A 2 -22.78 18.76 7.29
N THR A 3 -23.52 18.32 6.27
CA THR A 3 -24.82 17.64 6.43
C THR A 3 -24.71 16.12 6.26
N GLY A 4 -23.58 15.60 5.81
CA GLY A 4 -23.42 14.20 5.41
C GLY A 4 -24.19 13.79 4.16
N ARG A 5 -24.75 14.75 3.41
CA ARG A 5 -25.46 14.46 2.17
C ARG A 5 -24.48 14.07 1.08
N GLU A 6 -24.70 12.90 0.46
CA GLU A 6 -24.05 12.50 -0.78
C GLU A 6 -24.56 13.36 -1.94
N MET A 7 -23.66 13.93 -2.73
CA MET A 7 -23.98 14.80 -3.86
C MET A 7 -23.89 14.08 -5.19
N ALA A 8 -22.92 13.18 -5.34
CA ALA A 8 -22.72 12.36 -6.52
C ALA A 8 -21.92 11.11 -6.15
N THR A 9 -22.04 10.07 -6.97
CA THR A 9 -21.30 8.80 -6.84
C THR A 9 -20.78 8.36 -8.19
N GLY A 10 -19.51 7.95 -8.26
CA GLY A 10 -18.92 7.34 -9.43
C GLY A 10 -18.38 5.96 -9.07
N VAL A 11 -18.65 4.95 -9.89
CA VAL A 11 -18.19 3.58 -9.71
C VAL A 11 -17.46 3.11 -10.97
N SER A 12 -16.21 2.69 -10.80
CA SER A 12 -15.44 2.03 -11.85
C SER A 12 -14.84 0.72 -11.32
N PHE A 13 -14.87 -0.32 -12.13
CA PHE A 13 -14.32 -1.61 -11.77
C PHE A 13 -12.87 -1.70 -12.24
N TYR A 14 -12.03 -2.36 -11.47
CA TYR A 14 -10.65 -2.68 -11.83
C TYR A 14 -10.61 -3.60 -13.06
N PRO A 15 -10.14 -3.16 -14.23
CA PRO A 15 -10.32 -3.90 -15.47
C PRO A 15 -9.54 -5.23 -15.49
N ARG A 16 -8.31 -5.26 -14.99
CA ARG A 16 -7.48 -6.47 -14.94
C ARG A 16 -8.02 -7.47 -13.92
N TRP A 17 -8.43 -6.97 -12.76
CA TRP A 17 -9.08 -7.79 -11.75
C TRP A 17 -10.39 -8.41 -12.24
N LYS A 18 -11.23 -7.63 -12.93
CA LYS A 18 -12.48 -8.10 -13.52
C LYS A 18 -12.24 -9.18 -14.59
N ALA A 19 -11.12 -9.11 -15.29
CA ALA A 19 -10.69 -10.13 -16.24
C ALA A 19 -10.10 -11.38 -15.57
N GLY A 20 -9.96 -11.40 -14.22
CA GLY A 20 -9.38 -12.52 -13.46
C GLY A 20 -7.85 -12.61 -13.57
N LEU A 21 -7.18 -11.54 -14.01
CA LEU A 21 -5.73 -11.55 -14.15
C LEU A 21 -5.02 -11.49 -12.79
N TYR A 22 -3.85 -12.11 -12.73
CA TYR A 22 -2.94 -12.12 -11.58
C TYR A 22 -3.51 -12.74 -10.30
N CYS A 23 -4.59 -13.54 -10.44
CA CYS A 23 -5.24 -14.26 -9.35
C CYS A 23 -5.12 -15.77 -9.55
N ASP A 24 -4.72 -16.46 -8.50
CA ASP A 24 -4.67 -17.92 -8.42
C ASP A 24 -5.31 -18.39 -7.12
N ALA A 25 -6.62 -18.64 -7.16
CA ALA A 25 -7.39 -19.05 -5.99
C ALA A 25 -6.96 -20.43 -5.45
N HIS A 26 -6.37 -21.29 -6.28
CA HIS A 26 -5.90 -22.61 -5.84
C HIS A 26 -4.72 -22.47 -4.88
N ASN A 27 -3.83 -21.51 -5.15
CA ASN A 27 -2.67 -21.21 -4.34
C ASN A 27 -2.88 -20.02 -3.38
N ASN A 28 -4.11 -19.55 -3.20
CA ASN A 28 -4.46 -18.38 -2.38
C ASN A 28 -3.65 -17.12 -2.74
N ARG A 29 -3.24 -16.98 -4.02
CA ARG A 29 -2.49 -15.84 -4.52
C ARG A 29 -3.42 -14.83 -5.17
N TYR A 30 -3.36 -13.58 -4.69
CA TYR A 30 -4.19 -12.49 -5.18
C TYR A 30 -3.35 -11.23 -5.32
N ARG A 31 -3.05 -10.85 -6.57
CA ARG A 31 -2.26 -9.67 -6.92
C ARG A 31 -3.12 -8.69 -7.71
N GLN A 32 -2.87 -7.41 -7.52
CA GLN A 32 -3.60 -6.36 -8.23
C GLN A 32 -2.62 -5.36 -8.84
N HIS A 33 -2.76 -5.16 -10.14
CA HIS A 33 -1.87 -4.27 -10.88
C HIS A 33 -2.11 -2.81 -10.47
N PRO A 34 -1.08 -2.00 -10.23
CA PRO A 34 -1.24 -0.61 -9.78
C PRO A 34 -2.00 0.28 -10.79
N LEU A 35 -1.96 -0.03 -12.09
CA LEU A 35 -2.78 0.68 -13.09
C LEU A 35 -4.28 0.49 -12.88
N ASP A 36 -4.74 -0.63 -12.30
CA ASP A 36 -6.15 -0.81 -11.96
C ASP A 36 -6.63 0.28 -10.99
N TYR A 37 -5.81 0.66 -10.02
CA TYR A 37 -6.13 1.73 -9.07
C TYR A 37 -6.16 3.10 -9.74
N ILE A 38 -5.15 3.41 -10.55
CA ILE A 38 -5.03 4.71 -11.24
C ILE A 38 -6.19 4.90 -12.22
N GLU A 39 -6.41 3.92 -13.10
CA GLU A 39 -7.44 3.97 -14.15
C GLU A 39 -8.84 4.04 -13.55
N SER A 40 -9.15 3.17 -12.57
CA SER A 40 -10.47 3.12 -11.96
C SER A 40 -10.76 4.33 -11.07
N MET A 41 -9.76 4.86 -10.34
CA MET A 41 -9.90 6.11 -9.60
C MET A 41 -10.24 7.26 -10.55
N THR A 42 -9.48 7.40 -11.63
CA THR A 42 -9.69 8.45 -12.62
C THR A 42 -11.09 8.38 -13.22
N GLU A 43 -11.52 7.20 -13.64
CA GLU A 43 -12.84 6.99 -14.22
C GLU A 43 -13.96 7.24 -13.21
N ALA A 44 -13.83 6.73 -11.97
CA ALA A 44 -14.84 6.94 -10.93
C ALA A 44 -14.99 8.42 -10.56
N VAL A 45 -13.88 9.17 -10.51
CA VAL A 45 -13.90 10.62 -10.29
C VAL A 45 -14.60 11.33 -11.45
N HIS A 46 -14.30 11.01 -12.71
CA HIS A 46 -14.96 11.58 -13.88
C HIS A 46 -16.47 11.33 -13.86
N ILE A 47 -16.90 10.09 -13.56
CA ILE A 47 -18.32 9.74 -13.46
C ILE A 47 -18.99 10.58 -12.35
N ALA A 48 -18.38 10.65 -11.16
CA ALA A 48 -18.95 11.41 -10.05
C ALA A 48 -19.06 12.92 -10.35
N LEU A 49 -18.06 13.49 -11.02
CA LEU A 49 -18.04 14.92 -11.35
C LEU A 49 -18.99 15.28 -12.50
N SER A 50 -19.30 14.33 -13.40
CA SER A 50 -20.19 14.59 -14.55
C SER A 50 -21.63 14.99 -14.14
N ASP A 51 -22.05 14.58 -12.98
CA ASP A 51 -23.39 14.88 -12.44
C ASP A 51 -23.44 16.20 -11.62
N LEU A 52 -22.28 16.84 -11.41
CA LEU A 52 -22.15 18.04 -10.62
C LEU A 52 -22.06 19.29 -11.49
N LYS A 53 -22.59 20.42 -10.95
CA LYS A 53 -22.40 21.73 -11.55
C LYS A 53 -21.00 22.25 -11.29
N GLU A 54 -20.51 23.15 -12.14
CA GLU A 54 -19.18 23.75 -12.03
C GLU A 54 -18.94 24.39 -10.65
N GLU A 55 -19.96 25.04 -10.08
CA GLU A 55 -19.90 25.67 -8.75
C GLU A 55 -19.74 24.63 -7.63
N GLU A 56 -20.40 23.47 -7.78
CA GLU A 56 -20.30 22.35 -6.83
C GLU A 56 -18.91 21.70 -6.90
N ILE A 57 -18.38 21.50 -8.10
CA ILE A 57 -17.02 21.01 -8.31
C ILE A 57 -16.00 21.97 -7.69
N ALA A 58 -16.15 23.29 -7.93
CA ALA A 58 -15.27 24.31 -7.35
C ALA A 58 -15.33 24.37 -5.80
N SER A 59 -16.39 23.84 -5.19
CA SER A 59 -16.55 23.79 -3.74
C SER A 59 -15.87 22.57 -3.08
N ILE A 60 -15.32 21.64 -3.85
CA ILE A 60 -14.62 20.45 -3.31
C ILE A 60 -13.37 20.91 -2.58
N CYS A 61 -13.30 20.66 -1.27
CA CYS A 61 -12.23 21.16 -0.41
C CYS A 61 -11.26 20.08 0.09
N GLY A 62 -11.50 18.82 -0.22
CA GLY A 62 -10.65 17.72 0.24
C GLY A 62 -10.94 16.39 -0.45
N LEU A 63 -9.93 15.53 -0.42
CA LEU A 63 -9.97 14.16 -0.90
C LEU A 63 -9.36 13.27 0.17
N CYS A 64 -9.93 12.09 0.38
CA CYS A 64 -9.33 11.05 1.21
C CYS A 64 -9.51 9.69 0.55
N PHE A 65 -8.62 8.76 0.90
CA PHE A 65 -8.69 7.37 0.44
C PHE A 65 -9.04 6.45 1.60
N ASP A 66 -9.96 5.54 1.32
CA ASP A 66 -10.22 4.36 2.12
C ASP A 66 -9.88 3.13 1.29
N THR A 67 -9.04 2.25 1.81
CA THR A 67 -8.52 1.10 1.07
C THR A 67 -8.56 -0.15 1.92
N THR A 68 -8.46 -1.30 1.27
CA THR A 68 -8.17 -2.55 1.99
C THR A 68 -6.74 -2.55 2.52
N GLY A 69 -6.50 -3.21 3.65
CA GLY A 69 -5.18 -3.33 4.28
C GLY A 69 -5.02 -4.64 5.07
N SER A 70 -3.83 -5.22 5.10
CA SER A 70 -2.58 -4.80 4.45
C SER A 70 -2.58 -5.17 2.97
N THR A 71 -2.31 -4.22 2.11
CA THR A 71 -2.21 -4.40 0.66
C THR A 71 -0.91 -3.71 0.19
N PRO A 72 0.26 -4.28 0.51
CA PRO A 72 1.54 -3.69 0.19
C PRO A 72 1.98 -3.99 -1.25
N ALA A 73 2.89 -3.16 -1.76
CA ALA A 73 3.70 -3.42 -2.96
C ALA A 73 5.16 -3.09 -2.70
N LEU A 74 6.07 -3.80 -3.35
CA LEU A 74 7.48 -3.45 -3.44
C LEU A 74 7.68 -2.34 -4.46
N THR A 75 8.57 -1.39 -4.15
CA THR A 75 8.74 -0.16 -4.93
C THR A 75 10.18 0.08 -5.34
N ASP A 76 10.34 0.89 -6.36
CA ASP A 76 11.61 1.52 -6.73
C ASP A 76 11.95 2.70 -5.78
N ARG A 77 13.04 3.42 -6.07
CA ARG A 77 13.51 4.59 -5.31
C ARG A 77 12.55 5.80 -5.36
N ALA A 78 11.72 5.89 -6.40
CA ALA A 78 10.70 6.92 -6.52
C ALA A 78 9.40 6.56 -5.77
N GLY A 79 9.34 5.37 -5.16
CA GLY A 79 8.16 4.86 -4.47
C GLY A 79 7.07 4.35 -5.42
N MET A 80 7.44 4.07 -6.66
CA MET A 80 6.51 3.50 -7.63
C MET A 80 6.54 1.98 -7.54
N PRO A 81 5.37 1.30 -7.44
CA PRO A 81 5.30 -0.16 -7.47
C PRO A 81 6.04 -0.73 -8.67
N LEU A 82 6.84 -1.78 -8.46
CA LEU A 82 7.71 -2.35 -9.48
C LEU A 82 6.95 -2.78 -10.75
N ALA A 83 5.69 -3.18 -10.64
CA ALA A 83 4.84 -3.50 -11.79
C ALA A 83 4.58 -2.32 -12.73
N LEU A 84 4.93 -1.08 -12.36
CA LEU A 84 4.92 0.08 -13.28
C LEU A 84 6.21 0.19 -14.10
N CYS A 85 7.26 -0.59 -13.76
CA CYS A 85 8.45 -0.72 -14.58
C CYS A 85 8.17 -1.70 -15.73
N PRO A 86 8.53 -1.37 -16.99
CA PRO A 86 8.21 -2.22 -18.14
C PRO A 86 8.68 -3.68 -18.03
N GLU A 87 9.81 -3.90 -17.37
CA GLU A 87 10.39 -5.24 -17.16
C GLU A 87 9.59 -6.13 -16.21
N PHE A 88 8.77 -5.53 -15.31
CA PHE A 88 7.98 -6.23 -14.32
C PHE A 88 6.47 -6.04 -14.49
N ALA A 89 6.02 -5.45 -15.61
CA ALA A 89 4.62 -5.10 -15.80
C ALA A 89 3.65 -6.31 -15.73
N GLU A 90 4.11 -7.48 -16.11
CA GLU A 90 3.32 -8.73 -16.08
C GLU A 90 3.70 -9.64 -14.89
N GLU A 91 4.65 -9.21 -14.03
CA GLU A 91 5.13 -10.01 -12.89
C GLU A 91 4.20 -9.81 -11.68
N PRO A 92 3.45 -10.85 -11.25
CA PRO A 92 2.51 -10.71 -10.14
C PRO A 92 3.17 -10.29 -8.81
N ASP A 93 4.41 -10.68 -8.57
CA ASP A 93 5.13 -10.36 -7.34
C ASP A 93 5.63 -8.90 -7.29
N ALA A 94 5.55 -8.19 -8.43
CA ALA A 94 5.81 -6.74 -8.52
C ALA A 94 4.58 -5.88 -8.26
N MET A 95 3.39 -6.50 -8.11
CA MET A 95 2.10 -5.86 -7.94
C MET A 95 1.73 -5.70 -6.48
N PHE A 96 0.60 -5.04 -6.21
CA PHE A 96 0.02 -5.00 -4.87
C PHE A 96 -0.45 -6.40 -4.44
N ILE A 97 -0.04 -6.81 -3.24
CA ILE A 97 -0.39 -8.08 -2.61
C ILE A 97 -1.65 -7.86 -1.79
N LEU A 98 -2.80 -8.32 -2.26
CA LEU A 98 -4.09 -8.04 -1.63
C LEU A 98 -4.19 -8.55 -0.21
N TRP A 99 -5.03 -7.89 0.61
CA TRP A 99 -5.32 -8.27 2.00
C TRP A 99 -5.69 -9.75 2.16
N LYS A 100 -6.42 -10.33 1.20
CA LYS A 100 -6.84 -11.74 1.20
C LYS A 100 -5.82 -12.71 0.61
N ASP A 101 -4.61 -12.26 0.27
CA ASP A 101 -3.54 -13.14 -0.18
C ASP A 101 -2.94 -13.89 1.00
N HIS A 102 -2.87 -15.21 0.89
CA HIS A 102 -2.36 -16.10 1.93
C HIS A 102 -1.14 -16.92 1.47
N THR A 103 -0.37 -16.43 0.52
CA THR A 103 0.86 -17.09 0.09
C THR A 103 1.94 -17.12 1.17
N ALA A 104 1.91 -16.18 2.13
CA ALA A 104 2.96 -15.92 3.12
C ALA A 104 2.73 -16.61 4.48
N VAL A 105 2.02 -17.75 4.54
CA VAL A 105 1.73 -18.45 5.81
C VAL A 105 3.00 -18.89 6.52
N ARG A 106 3.95 -19.47 5.78
CA ARG A 106 5.25 -19.93 6.31
C ARG A 106 6.07 -18.77 6.89
N GLU A 107 6.07 -17.63 6.23
CA GLU A 107 6.78 -16.44 6.67
C GLU A 107 6.14 -15.84 7.93
N ALA A 108 4.82 -15.86 8.03
CA ALA A 108 4.12 -15.47 9.26
C ALA A 108 4.51 -16.38 10.45
N GLU A 109 4.60 -17.68 10.24
CA GLU A 109 5.07 -18.63 11.27
C GLU A 109 6.50 -18.33 11.69
N GLN A 110 7.40 -18.02 10.74
CA GLN A 110 8.81 -17.64 11.03
C GLN A 110 8.88 -16.37 11.88
N ILE A 111 8.10 -15.34 11.52
CA ILE A 111 8.02 -14.06 12.28
C ILE A 111 7.54 -14.35 13.70
N ASN A 112 6.44 -15.08 13.87
CA ASN A 112 5.89 -15.42 15.17
C ASN A 112 6.90 -16.21 16.03
N ALA A 113 7.56 -17.20 15.46
CA ALA A 113 8.55 -18.01 16.15
C ALA A 113 9.74 -17.16 16.64
N LEU A 114 10.22 -16.23 15.80
CA LEU A 114 11.34 -15.35 16.15
C LEU A 114 10.97 -14.37 17.26
N ILE A 115 9.82 -13.69 17.15
CA ILE A 115 9.35 -12.71 18.13
C ILE A 115 9.16 -13.38 19.50
N ASN A 116 8.51 -14.54 19.54
CA ASN A 116 8.31 -15.31 20.75
C ASN A 116 9.64 -15.81 21.36
N LYS A 117 10.55 -16.34 20.53
CA LYS A 117 11.89 -16.78 20.97
C LYS A 117 12.68 -15.65 21.64
N ARG A 118 12.57 -14.43 21.10
CA ARG A 118 13.26 -13.24 21.62
C ARG A 118 12.48 -12.51 22.72
N ASN A 119 11.25 -12.93 23.02
CA ASN A 119 10.34 -12.29 23.98
C ASN A 119 10.16 -10.78 23.70
N LEU A 120 9.82 -10.44 22.44
CA LEU A 120 9.61 -9.07 21.98
C LEU A 120 8.14 -8.67 22.03
N ASP A 121 7.88 -7.40 22.33
CA ASP A 121 6.53 -6.85 22.48
C ASP A 121 5.83 -6.50 21.15
N TYR A 122 6.44 -6.80 20.00
CA TYR A 122 5.91 -6.40 18.69
C TYR A 122 4.50 -6.92 18.39
N LEU A 123 4.11 -8.05 18.97
CA LEU A 123 2.78 -8.65 18.80
C LEU A 123 1.74 -8.15 19.82
N LEU A 124 2.13 -7.33 20.78
CA LEU A 124 1.26 -6.91 21.89
C LEU A 124 -0.02 -6.22 21.37
N TYR A 125 0.12 -5.39 20.34
CA TYR A 125 -0.99 -4.64 19.74
C TYR A 125 -1.54 -5.27 18.46
N GLU A 126 -1.03 -6.44 18.08
CA GLU A 126 -1.38 -7.19 16.89
C GLU A 126 -2.30 -8.39 17.20
N GLY A 127 -2.82 -8.46 18.43
CA GLY A 127 -3.63 -9.57 18.88
C GLY A 127 -2.84 -10.83 19.29
N GLY A 128 -1.52 -10.69 19.52
CA GLY A 128 -0.64 -11.76 20.02
C GLY A 128 -0.08 -12.68 18.95
N THR A 129 -0.43 -12.47 17.67
CA THR A 129 0.09 -13.27 16.57
C THR A 129 0.17 -12.44 15.29
N TYR A 130 1.19 -12.66 14.47
CA TYR A 130 1.36 -11.99 13.18
C TYR A 130 0.73 -12.81 12.06
N SER A 131 -0.04 -12.16 11.19
CA SER A 131 -0.79 -12.81 10.12
C SER A 131 -0.01 -12.89 8.81
N SER A 132 -0.32 -13.93 8.01
CA SER A 132 0.12 -14.01 6.60
C SER A 132 -0.46 -12.90 5.72
N GLU A 133 -1.52 -12.24 6.17
CA GLU A 133 -2.15 -11.11 5.47
C GLU A 133 -1.39 -9.79 5.63
N TRP A 134 -0.40 -9.69 6.53
CA TRP A 134 0.25 -8.43 6.88
C TRP A 134 1.59 -8.25 6.20
N VAL A 135 2.03 -7.00 6.13
CA VAL A 135 3.10 -6.55 5.24
C VAL A 135 4.41 -7.33 5.37
N TRP A 136 4.91 -7.55 6.60
CA TRP A 136 6.23 -8.22 6.74
C TRP A 136 6.22 -9.67 6.28
N SER A 137 5.10 -10.39 6.50
CA SER A 137 4.95 -11.76 5.96
C SER A 137 4.98 -11.75 4.44
N LYS A 138 4.23 -10.85 3.82
CA LYS A 138 4.12 -10.73 2.37
C LYS A 138 5.42 -10.30 1.72
N VAL A 139 6.07 -9.27 2.26
CA VAL A 139 7.37 -8.79 1.77
C VAL A 139 8.44 -9.88 1.92
N LEU A 140 8.51 -10.53 3.09
CA LEU A 140 9.45 -11.63 3.33
C LEU A 140 9.22 -12.79 2.34
N HIS A 141 7.96 -13.13 2.06
CA HIS A 141 7.63 -14.16 1.08
C HIS A 141 8.19 -13.84 -0.31
N ILE A 142 7.94 -12.63 -0.82
CA ILE A 142 8.46 -12.24 -2.14
C ILE A 142 9.99 -12.23 -2.16
N ILE A 143 10.63 -11.67 -1.13
CA ILE A 143 12.10 -11.64 -1.01
C ILE A 143 12.71 -13.06 -0.98
N ASN A 144 12.02 -14.02 -0.37
CA ASN A 144 12.49 -15.40 -0.29
C ASN A 144 12.28 -16.20 -1.57
N THR A 145 11.26 -15.84 -2.38
CA THR A 145 10.80 -16.66 -3.51
C THR A 145 11.11 -16.07 -4.88
N ASN A 146 11.31 -14.75 -4.97
CA ASN A 146 11.54 -14.06 -6.25
C ASN A 146 12.80 -13.16 -6.18
N VAL A 147 13.92 -13.70 -6.66
CA VAL A 147 15.21 -13.01 -6.62
C VAL A 147 15.21 -11.74 -7.46
N ALA A 148 14.58 -11.75 -8.64
CA ALA A 148 14.54 -10.58 -9.51
C ALA A 148 13.80 -9.40 -8.87
N ILE A 149 12.68 -9.66 -8.23
CA ILE A 149 11.94 -8.64 -7.49
C ILE A 149 12.68 -8.20 -6.24
N LYS A 150 13.31 -9.13 -5.49
CA LYS A 150 14.16 -8.79 -4.34
C LYS A 150 15.27 -7.81 -4.72
N ASP A 151 15.97 -8.07 -5.82
CA ASP A 151 17.12 -7.27 -6.26
C ASP A 151 16.72 -5.89 -6.83
N ALA A 152 15.49 -5.77 -7.33
CA ALA A 152 14.90 -4.51 -7.81
C ALA A 152 14.25 -3.67 -6.69
N ALA A 153 13.82 -4.31 -5.60
CA ALA A 153 13.08 -3.65 -4.54
C ALA A 153 13.93 -2.69 -3.72
N TYR A 154 13.50 -1.44 -3.62
CA TYR A 154 14.12 -0.44 -2.77
C TYR A 154 13.40 -0.30 -1.42
N ALA A 155 12.07 -0.33 -1.46
CA ALA A 155 11.19 -0.19 -0.30
C ALA A 155 9.88 -0.94 -0.52
N TRP A 156 8.98 -0.83 0.45
CA TRP A 156 7.58 -1.23 0.30
C TRP A 156 6.65 -0.10 0.72
N VAL A 157 5.44 -0.10 0.19
CA VAL A 157 4.41 0.89 0.50
C VAL A 157 3.05 0.20 0.66
N GLU A 158 2.21 0.71 1.56
CA GLU A 158 0.81 0.29 1.65
C GLU A 158 -0.05 1.02 0.60
N HIS A 159 -1.10 0.39 0.13
CA HIS A 159 -2.01 0.93 -0.87
C HIS A 159 -2.58 2.30 -0.46
N CYS A 160 -3.06 2.45 0.78
CA CYS A 160 -3.63 3.72 1.26
C CYS A 160 -2.62 4.87 1.21
N ASP A 161 -1.37 4.59 1.58
CA ASP A 161 -0.32 5.60 1.61
C ASP A 161 0.17 5.94 0.21
N TRP A 162 0.29 4.92 -0.66
CA TRP A 162 0.67 5.12 -2.05
C TRP A 162 -0.35 5.96 -2.82
N MET A 163 -1.65 5.69 -2.67
CA MET A 163 -2.71 6.50 -3.30
C MET A 163 -2.67 7.95 -2.82
N THR A 164 -2.46 8.15 -1.52
CA THR A 164 -2.27 9.49 -0.94
C THR A 164 -1.02 10.18 -1.50
N GLY A 165 0.10 9.46 -1.56
CA GLY A 165 1.36 9.95 -2.13
C GLY A 165 1.22 10.30 -3.60
N LEU A 166 0.53 9.46 -4.39
CA LEU A 166 0.30 9.67 -5.82
C LEU A 166 -0.43 10.99 -6.09
N VAL A 167 -1.54 11.25 -5.38
CA VAL A 167 -2.34 12.46 -5.60
C VAL A 167 -1.70 13.73 -5.03
N THR A 168 -0.84 13.61 -4.03
CA THR A 168 -0.08 14.74 -3.46
C THR A 168 1.26 14.98 -4.15
N GLY A 169 1.68 14.06 -5.04
CA GLY A 169 2.97 14.13 -5.73
C GLY A 169 4.17 13.78 -4.84
N ASN A 170 3.95 13.09 -3.72
CA ASN A 170 5.00 12.65 -2.81
C ASN A 170 4.91 11.14 -2.58
N THR A 171 5.54 10.36 -3.45
CA THR A 171 5.60 8.89 -3.37
C THR A 171 6.92 8.37 -2.78
N ILE A 172 7.92 9.23 -2.54
CA ILE A 172 9.24 8.83 -2.04
C ILE A 172 9.08 8.08 -0.70
N PRO A 173 9.56 6.83 -0.59
CA PRO A 173 9.23 5.95 0.52
C PRO A 173 9.59 6.51 1.91
N GLU A 174 10.73 7.20 2.02
CA GLU A 174 11.20 7.81 3.27
C GLU A 174 10.38 9.02 3.69
N GLN A 175 9.62 9.62 2.77
CA GLN A 175 8.90 10.88 2.95
C GLN A 175 7.39 10.73 2.80
N ILE A 176 6.92 9.56 2.39
CA ILE A 176 5.50 9.32 2.14
C ILE A 176 4.68 9.55 3.41
N PHE A 177 3.49 10.15 3.26
CA PHE A 177 2.57 10.37 4.37
C PHE A 177 2.00 9.03 4.86
N ARG A 178 2.60 8.50 5.93
CA ARG A 178 2.30 7.16 6.43
C ARG A 178 1.13 7.14 7.39
N SER A 179 0.11 6.33 7.11
CA SER A 179 -1.00 6.07 8.01
C SER A 179 -0.53 5.36 9.29
N ARG A 180 -0.80 5.97 10.46
CA ARG A 180 -0.52 5.36 11.76
C ARG A 180 -1.30 4.07 11.98
N CYS A 181 -2.53 4.01 11.52
CA CYS A 181 -3.36 2.81 11.60
C CYS A 181 -2.72 1.65 10.83
N ALA A 182 -2.34 1.86 9.57
CA ALA A 182 -1.70 0.83 8.75
C ALA A 182 -0.31 0.44 9.30
N ALA A 183 0.47 1.41 9.78
CA ALA A 183 1.78 1.16 10.36
C ALA A 183 1.68 0.36 11.68
N GLY A 184 0.85 0.80 12.62
CA GLY A 184 0.69 0.18 13.94
C GLY A 184 0.06 -1.19 13.88
N HIS A 185 -0.98 -1.36 13.09
CA HIS A 185 -1.73 -2.63 13.04
C HIS A 185 -1.13 -3.66 12.06
N LYS A 186 -0.37 -3.23 11.04
CA LYS A 186 0.12 -4.13 9.98
C LYS A 186 1.64 -4.28 9.94
N ALA A 187 2.39 -3.25 10.36
CA ALA A 187 3.84 -3.23 10.25
C ALA A 187 4.57 -3.30 11.60
N MET A 188 3.89 -3.68 12.67
CA MET A 188 4.44 -3.76 14.04
C MET A 188 5.09 -2.45 14.49
N TRP A 189 4.63 -1.32 13.95
CA TRP A 189 5.13 -0.02 14.34
C TRP A 189 4.48 0.46 15.65
N HIS A 190 5.28 1.04 16.53
CA HIS A 190 4.78 1.70 17.73
C HIS A 190 5.62 2.92 18.07
N ALA A 191 5.02 3.92 18.74
CA ALA A 191 5.69 5.17 19.04
C ALA A 191 6.93 5.02 19.95
N SER A 192 7.01 3.95 20.75
CA SER A 192 8.15 3.69 21.63
C SER A 192 9.32 2.96 21.00
N TRP A 193 9.13 2.26 19.87
CA TRP A 193 10.22 1.52 19.22
C TRP A 193 10.33 1.74 17.70
N GLY A 194 9.39 2.46 17.08
CA GLY A 194 9.35 2.60 15.62
C GLY A 194 8.90 1.32 14.90
N LEU A 195 9.54 0.98 13.80
CA LEU A 195 9.43 -0.32 13.13
C LEU A 195 10.24 -1.39 13.89
N PRO A 196 10.07 -2.68 13.59
CA PRO A 196 10.93 -3.73 14.10
C PRO A 196 12.41 -3.42 13.88
N SER A 197 13.26 -3.80 14.84
CA SER A 197 14.70 -3.48 14.77
C SER A 197 15.37 -4.17 13.59
N GLY A 198 16.45 -3.54 13.07
CA GLY A 198 17.26 -4.10 11.99
C GLY A 198 17.85 -5.49 12.31
N GLU A 199 18.13 -5.78 13.58
CA GLU A 199 18.62 -7.09 14.01
C GLU A 199 17.55 -8.19 13.87
N VAL A 200 16.29 -7.87 14.19
CA VAL A 200 15.17 -8.80 14.04
C VAL A 200 14.87 -9.05 12.57
N LEU A 201 14.87 -7.99 11.77
CA LEU A 201 14.63 -8.09 10.33
C LEU A 201 15.75 -8.85 9.61
N GLU A 202 17.03 -8.67 10.01
CA GLU A 202 18.19 -9.40 9.48
C GLU A 202 18.12 -10.90 9.78
N GLU A 203 17.65 -11.29 10.97
CA GLU A 203 17.48 -12.72 11.32
C GLU A 203 16.40 -13.39 10.47
N LEU A 204 15.40 -12.65 10.00
CA LEU A 204 14.42 -13.15 9.04
C LEU A 204 15.00 -13.23 7.62
N ASN A 205 15.55 -12.13 7.13
CA ASN A 205 16.26 -12.02 5.85
C ASN A 205 17.09 -10.72 5.82
N PRO A 206 18.40 -10.78 5.47
CA PRO A 206 19.26 -9.58 5.38
C PRO A 206 18.68 -8.45 4.52
N ALA A 207 17.99 -8.76 3.42
CA ALA A 207 17.37 -7.75 2.55
C ALA A 207 16.30 -6.89 3.24
N LEU A 208 15.62 -7.42 4.27
CA LEU A 208 14.68 -6.62 5.07
C LEU A 208 15.41 -5.55 5.89
N LYS A 209 16.59 -5.87 6.44
CA LYS A 209 17.42 -4.90 7.14
C LYS A 209 17.96 -3.82 6.20
N GLU A 210 18.36 -4.21 4.99
CA GLU A 210 18.84 -3.28 3.96
C GLU A 210 17.73 -2.33 3.51
N MET A 211 16.48 -2.79 3.49
CA MET A 211 15.31 -1.99 3.14
C MET A 211 14.90 -1.01 4.25
N LEU A 212 15.16 -1.32 5.52
CA LEU A 212 14.67 -0.56 6.68
C LEU A 212 15.03 0.95 6.64
N PRO A 213 16.24 1.39 6.24
CA PRO A 213 16.57 2.82 6.15
C PRO A 213 15.76 3.58 5.09
N HIS A 214 15.12 2.88 4.18
CA HIS A 214 14.32 3.43 3.09
C HIS A 214 12.82 3.48 3.41
N LEU A 215 12.46 3.12 4.64
CA LEU A 215 11.07 3.17 5.10
C LEU A 215 10.83 4.43 5.93
N PHE A 216 9.58 4.69 6.20
CA PHE A 216 9.12 5.81 7.00
C PHE A 216 9.63 5.75 8.44
N THR A 217 9.85 6.92 9.04
CA THR A 217 10.15 7.07 10.47
C THR A 217 8.99 7.68 11.25
N GLU A 218 8.12 8.42 10.57
CA GLU A 218 6.97 9.11 11.15
C GLU A 218 5.65 8.53 10.64
N THR A 219 4.62 8.65 11.46
CA THR A 219 3.26 8.23 11.12
C THR A 219 2.26 9.31 11.51
N HIS A 220 1.17 9.39 10.75
CA HIS A 220 0.15 10.42 10.92
C HIS A 220 -1.24 9.81 11.12
N THR A 221 -2.09 10.52 11.84
CA THR A 221 -3.50 10.21 12.00
C THR A 221 -4.33 10.88 10.90
N SER A 222 -5.56 10.38 10.67
CA SER A 222 -6.44 10.84 9.59
C SER A 222 -6.92 12.29 9.71
N ASP A 223 -6.68 12.95 10.85
CA ASP A 223 -6.94 14.37 11.08
C ASP A 223 -5.81 15.29 10.58
N THR A 224 -4.70 14.71 10.14
CA THR A 224 -3.54 15.44 9.62
C THR A 224 -3.60 15.52 8.09
N LYS A 225 -3.43 16.71 7.54
CA LYS A 225 -3.40 16.93 6.08
C LYS A 225 -2.11 16.38 5.49
N ALA A 226 -2.23 15.47 4.52
CA ALA A 226 -1.08 14.87 3.83
C ALA A 226 -0.40 15.83 2.82
N GLY A 227 -1.16 16.74 2.22
CA GLY A 227 -0.64 17.67 1.23
C GLY A 227 -1.75 18.36 0.43
N ALA A 228 -1.36 19.17 -0.54
CA ALA A 228 -2.27 19.64 -1.57
C ALA A 228 -2.33 18.62 -2.72
N VAL A 229 -3.50 18.48 -3.34
CA VAL A 229 -3.62 17.62 -4.53
C VAL A 229 -2.78 18.20 -5.66
N SER A 230 -1.87 17.40 -6.20
CA SER A 230 -1.06 17.74 -7.36
C SER A 230 -1.80 17.32 -8.64
N TYR A 231 -2.08 18.28 -9.52
CA TYR A 231 -2.75 18.01 -10.79
C TYR A 231 -1.90 17.24 -11.81
N THR A 232 -0.62 17.00 -11.53
CA THR A 232 0.29 16.31 -12.45
C THR A 232 -0.08 14.85 -12.72
N HIS A 233 -0.87 14.21 -11.83
CA HIS A 233 -1.29 12.82 -11.97
C HIS A 233 -2.80 12.66 -12.18
N LEU A 234 -3.60 13.67 -11.82
CA LEU A 234 -5.02 13.76 -12.12
C LEU A 234 -5.23 14.78 -13.23
N THR A 235 -5.07 14.40 -14.47
CA THR A 235 -5.57 15.18 -15.59
C THR A 235 -7.09 15.11 -15.59
N LEU A 236 -7.72 15.93 -14.76
CA LEU A 236 -9.14 16.25 -14.98
C LEU A 236 -9.21 16.88 -16.38
N PRO A 237 -10.10 16.42 -17.28
CA PRO A 237 -10.27 17.06 -18.56
C PRO A 237 -10.70 18.49 -18.31
N THR A 238 -9.77 19.43 -18.47
CA THR A 238 -10.16 20.83 -18.67
C THR A 238 -10.80 20.86 -20.04
N ASN A 239 -12.12 20.83 -20.08
CA ASN A 239 -12.85 21.14 -21.29
C ASN A 239 -12.37 22.51 -21.77
N ARG A 240 -11.65 22.51 -22.88
CA ARG A 240 -11.55 23.69 -23.74
C ARG A 240 -12.75 23.72 -24.67
#